data_42587df1b4e97d2d09e40c88603ff8cc
#
_entry.id   42587df1b4e97d2d09e40c88603ff8cc
#
_cell.length_a   1.000
_cell.length_b   1.000
_cell.length_c   1.000
_cell.angle_alpha   90.00
_cell.angle_beta   90.00
_cell.angle_gamma   90.00
#
_symmetry.space_group_name_H-M   'P 1'
#
loop_
_entity.id
_entity.type
_entity.pdbx_description
1 polymer ?
#
loop_
_entity_poly.entity_id
_entity_poly.type
_entity_poly.pdbx_seq_one_letter_code
_entity_poly.pdbx_strand_id
1 'polypeptide(L)'
;MRFYEQLNQYMKAVNCTAKELCTVSGISAAALSRYRSGERVPDVHSETFEQLCSALETLALKREGTNLTKTEIRQQFLACSNMKSTDKEQLRQNFNTLISVLNLNITKLCQHISYDTSTIFRFRNGSRSPADPEGFVLAVSAYVARKYCQ
;
A
#
# COMPACT_ATOMS: atom_id res chain seq x y z
N MET A 1 -3.55 -14.81 -3.78
CA MET A 1 -2.07 -14.77 -3.64
C MET A 1 -1.66 -13.41 -3.09
N ARG A 2 -0.77 -13.39 -2.15
CA ARG A 2 -0.23 -12.14 -1.56
C ARG A 2 0.99 -11.67 -2.35
N PHE A 3 1.32 -10.39 -2.20
CA PHE A 3 2.45 -9.77 -2.91
C PHE A 3 3.77 -10.54 -2.71
N TYR A 4 4.12 -10.88 -1.46
CA TYR A 4 5.39 -11.56 -1.19
C TYR A 4 5.48 -12.95 -1.86
N GLU A 5 4.37 -13.64 -1.96
CA GLU A 5 4.30 -14.94 -2.64
C GLU A 5 4.57 -14.77 -4.14
N GLN A 6 3.93 -13.77 -4.76
CA GLN A 6 4.14 -13.46 -6.17
C GLN A 6 5.57 -13.00 -6.44
N LEU A 7 6.13 -12.17 -5.56
CA LEU A 7 7.52 -11.71 -5.69
C LEU A 7 8.51 -12.88 -5.64
N ASN A 8 8.35 -13.77 -4.67
CA ASN A 8 9.20 -14.95 -4.54
C ASN A 8 9.06 -15.90 -5.73
N GLN A 9 7.86 -16.05 -6.28
CA GLN A 9 7.64 -16.82 -7.51
C GLN A 9 8.37 -16.21 -8.71
N TYR A 10 8.31 -14.91 -8.89
CA TYR A 10 9.06 -14.23 -9.97
C TYR A 10 10.55 -14.39 -9.81
N MET A 11 11.09 -14.21 -8.61
CA MET A 11 12.52 -14.41 -8.36
C MET A 11 12.97 -15.82 -8.69
N LYS A 12 12.14 -16.82 -8.38
CA LYS A 12 12.40 -18.22 -8.72
C LYS A 12 12.33 -18.45 -10.23
N ALA A 13 11.31 -17.89 -10.89
CA ALA A 13 11.09 -18.05 -12.34
C ALA A 13 12.25 -17.46 -13.16
N VAL A 14 12.74 -16.28 -12.75
CA VAL A 14 13.88 -15.64 -13.43
C VAL A 14 15.23 -16.13 -12.88
N ASN A 15 15.21 -17.00 -11.90
CA ASN A 15 16.40 -17.56 -11.26
C ASN A 15 17.42 -16.50 -10.83
N CYS A 16 16.93 -15.46 -10.12
CA CYS A 16 17.77 -14.39 -9.61
C CYS A 16 17.94 -14.47 -8.09
N THR A 17 19.08 -13.97 -7.61
CA THR A 17 19.32 -13.82 -6.18
C THR A 17 18.78 -12.47 -5.69
N ALA A 18 18.59 -12.34 -4.38
CA ALA A 18 18.22 -11.08 -3.76
C ALA A 18 19.26 -9.97 -4.10
N LYS A 19 20.54 -10.31 -4.11
CA LYS A 19 21.63 -9.39 -4.44
C LYS A 19 21.51 -8.87 -5.87
N GLU A 20 21.26 -9.76 -6.84
CA GLU A 20 21.06 -9.38 -8.24
C GLU A 20 19.86 -8.44 -8.39
N LEU A 21 18.75 -8.75 -7.76
CA LEU A 21 17.56 -7.92 -7.82
C LEU A 21 17.80 -6.55 -7.18
N CYS A 22 18.47 -6.49 -6.04
CA CYS A 22 18.87 -5.21 -5.42
C CYS A 22 19.77 -4.38 -6.34
N THR A 23 20.73 -5.00 -6.98
CA THR A 23 21.67 -4.32 -7.89
C THR A 23 20.93 -3.73 -9.09
N VAL A 24 20.04 -4.47 -9.72
CA VAL A 24 19.31 -4.05 -10.92
C VAL A 24 18.24 -3.01 -10.59
N SER A 25 17.53 -3.20 -9.46
CA SER A 25 16.41 -2.31 -9.07
C SER A 25 16.85 -1.05 -8.33
N GLY A 26 18.01 -1.07 -7.70
CA GLY A 26 18.44 0.00 -6.79
C GLY A 26 17.75 -0.04 -5.42
N ILE A 27 16.96 -1.07 -5.13
CA ILE A 27 16.29 -1.25 -3.84
C ILE A 27 17.32 -1.77 -2.82
N SER A 28 17.25 -1.28 -1.57
CA SER A 28 18.14 -1.74 -0.51
C SER A 28 17.84 -3.20 -0.13
N ALA A 29 18.88 -3.91 0.31
CA ALA A 29 18.73 -5.30 0.76
C ALA A 29 17.74 -5.44 1.92
N ALA A 30 17.71 -4.47 2.83
CA ALA A 30 16.78 -4.44 3.95
C ALA A 30 15.32 -4.29 3.47
N ALA A 31 15.08 -3.38 2.53
CA ALA A 31 13.73 -3.18 1.95
C ALA A 31 13.26 -4.43 1.20
N LEU A 32 14.12 -5.01 0.36
CA LEU A 32 13.77 -6.22 -0.39
C LEU A 32 13.48 -7.39 0.55
N SER A 33 14.26 -7.56 1.61
CA SER A 33 14.03 -8.61 2.61
C SER A 33 12.63 -8.48 3.24
N ARG A 34 12.21 -7.27 3.58
CA ARG A 34 10.87 -7.01 4.13
C ARG A 34 9.76 -7.29 3.14
N TYR A 35 9.95 -6.96 1.87
CA TYR A 35 8.99 -7.28 0.81
C TYR A 35 8.87 -8.79 0.61
N ARG A 36 9.97 -9.53 0.68
CA ARG A 36 9.98 -10.98 0.50
C ARG A 36 9.38 -11.75 1.68
N SER A 37 9.49 -11.20 2.88
CA SER A 37 8.95 -11.81 4.10
C SER A 37 7.46 -11.51 4.33
N GLY A 38 6.89 -10.56 3.60
CA GLY A 38 5.53 -10.10 3.80
C GLY A 38 5.37 -9.06 4.91
N GLU A 39 6.48 -8.64 5.53
CA GLU A 39 6.47 -7.61 6.57
C GLU A 39 6.06 -6.24 6.02
N ARG A 40 6.39 -5.99 4.76
CA ARG A 40 6.09 -4.73 4.10
C ARG A 40 5.68 -4.94 2.64
N VAL A 41 4.79 -4.08 2.17
CA VAL A 41 4.33 -4.05 0.77
C VAL A 41 4.68 -2.69 0.19
N PRO A 42 5.27 -2.62 -1.03
CA PRO A 42 5.56 -1.33 -1.66
C PRO A 42 4.27 -0.63 -2.06
N ASP A 43 4.29 0.71 -2.02
CA ASP A 43 3.20 1.51 -2.54
C ASP A 43 3.16 1.39 -4.08
N VAL A 44 2.00 1.09 -4.65
CA VAL A 44 1.81 0.90 -6.09
C VAL A 44 2.10 2.16 -6.91
N HIS A 45 2.05 3.32 -6.29
CA HIS A 45 2.36 4.61 -6.92
C HIS A 45 3.80 5.06 -6.67
N SER A 46 4.60 4.28 -5.94
CA SER A 46 5.97 4.65 -5.62
C SER A 46 6.94 4.32 -6.75
N GLU A 47 8.02 5.07 -6.81
CA GLU A 47 9.14 4.78 -7.70
C GLU A 47 9.74 3.40 -7.41
N THR A 48 9.80 3.01 -6.13
CA THR A 48 10.29 1.70 -5.71
C THR A 48 9.54 0.55 -6.37
N PHE A 49 8.21 0.65 -6.45
CA PHE A 49 7.39 -0.35 -7.13
C PHE A 49 7.69 -0.42 -8.62
N GLU A 50 7.83 0.73 -9.28
CA GLU A 50 8.20 0.80 -10.70
C GLU A 50 9.59 0.22 -10.95
N GLN A 51 10.55 0.54 -10.08
CA GLN A 51 11.91 0.00 -10.15
C GLN A 51 11.93 -1.52 -10.01
N LEU A 52 11.11 -2.06 -9.09
CA LEU A 52 10.99 -3.51 -8.88
C LEU A 52 10.45 -4.21 -10.13
N CYS A 53 9.37 -3.69 -10.72
CA CYS A 53 8.79 -4.24 -11.94
C CYS A 53 9.78 -4.19 -13.11
N SER A 54 10.48 -3.07 -13.29
CA SER A 54 11.48 -2.90 -14.35
C SER A 54 12.66 -3.85 -14.17
N ALA A 55 13.12 -4.04 -12.94
CA ALA A 55 14.23 -4.95 -12.64
C ALA A 55 13.87 -6.41 -12.95
N LEU A 56 12.67 -6.84 -12.59
CA LEU A 56 12.20 -8.18 -12.90
C LEU A 56 12.10 -8.41 -14.41
N GLU A 57 11.60 -7.43 -15.17
CA GLU A 57 11.59 -7.50 -16.63
C GLU A 57 13.03 -7.63 -17.19
N THR A 58 13.94 -6.80 -16.72
CA THR A 58 15.35 -6.82 -17.16
C THR A 58 15.99 -8.19 -16.91
N LEU A 59 15.78 -8.76 -15.72
CA LEU A 59 16.31 -10.08 -15.36
C LEU A 59 15.65 -11.20 -16.20
N ALA A 60 14.36 -11.08 -16.49
CA ALA A 60 13.65 -12.02 -17.34
C ALA A 60 14.19 -12.01 -18.77
N LEU A 61 14.51 -10.84 -19.32
CA LEU A 61 15.09 -10.70 -20.64
C LEU A 61 16.50 -11.31 -20.75
N LYS A 62 17.25 -11.36 -19.65
CA LYS A 62 18.57 -11.99 -19.60
C LYS A 62 18.52 -13.52 -19.51
N ARG A 63 17.36 -14.10 -19.25
CA ARG A 63 17.19 -15.54 -19.10
C ARG A 63 16.45 -16.09 -20.31
N GLU A 64 17.02 -17.12 -20.93
CA GLU A 64 16.35 -17.82 -22.04
C GLU A 64 15.08 -18.52 -21.56
N GLY A 65 14.02 -18.41 -22.35
CA GLY A 65 12.74 -19.08 -22.10
C GLY A 65 11.81 -18.37 -21.13
N THR A 66 12.16 -17.18 -20.66
CA THR A 66 11.29 -16.40 -19.76
C THR A 66 10.82 -15.14 -20.46
N ASN A 67 9.54 -15.07 -20.82
CA ASN A 67 8.90 -13.90 -21.43
C ASN A 67 7.98 -13.21 -20.42
N LEU A 68 8.55 -12.32 -19.62
CA LEU A 68 7.79 -11.49 -18.69
C LEU A 68 7.99 -10.02 -19.07
N THR A 69 6.90 -9.32 -19.36
CA THR A 69 6.92 -7.89 -19.60
C THR A 69 6.65 -7.13 -18.31
N LYS A 70 7.14 -5.90 -18.22
CA LYS A 70 6.87 -4.99 -17.10
C LYS A 70 5.36 -4.84 -16.86
N THR A 71 4.58 -4.73 -17.92
CA THR A 71 3.13 -4.59 -17.86
C THR A 71 2.47 -5.81 -17.21
N GLU A 72 2.86 -7.01 -17.62
CA GLU A 72 2.35 -8.25 -17.02
C GLU A 72 2.72 -8.38 -15.55
N ILE A 73 3.97 -8.11 -15.22
CA ILE A 73 4.47 -8.14 -13.82
C ILE A 73 3.68 -7.16 -12.95
N ARG A 74 3.50 -5.94 -13.44
CA ARG A 74 2.72 -4.91 -12.74
C ARG A 74 1.27 -5.35 -12.53
N GLN A 75 0.62 -5.86 -13.56
CA GLN A 75 -0.78 -6.33 -13.49
C GLN A 75 -0.94 -7.46 -12.48
N GLN A 76 -0.04 -8.42 -12.46
CA GLN A 76 -0.10 -9.54 -11.53
C GLN A 76 0.14 -9.10 -10.08
N PHE A 77 1.06 -8.17 -9.85
CA PHE A 77 1.23 -7.58 -8.52
C PHE A 77 -0.02 -6.82 -8.07
N LEU A 78 -0.62 -6.02 -8.95
CA LEU A 78 -1.85 -5.27 -8.63
C LEU A 78 -3.05 -6.20 -8.35
N ALA A 79 -3.06 -7.39 -8.90
CA ALA A 79 -4.09 -8.40 -8.66
C ALA A 79 -3.92 -9.10 -7.29
N CYS A 80 -2.77 -8.92 -6.62
CA CYS A 80 -2.55 -9.50 -5.30
C CYS A 80 -3.47 -8.87 -4.26
N SER A 81 -3.96 -9.69 -3.33
CA SER A 81 -5.00 -9.30 -2.37
C SER A 81 -4.61 -8.15 -1.43
N ASN A 82 -3.31 -7.99 -1.17
CA ASN A 82 -2.80 -6.96 -0.26
C ASN A 82 -2.18 -5.74 -0.98
N MET A 83 -2.36 -5.64 -2.30
CA MET A 83 -1.85 -4.53 -3.12
C MET A 83 -2.91 -3.48 -3.46
N LYS A 84 -4.08 -3.55 -2.85
CA LYS A 84 -5.08 -2.52 -3.03
C LYS A 84 -4.54 -1.21 -2.46
N SER A 85 -4.19 -0.29 -3.34
CA SER A 85 -3.86 1.06 -2.90
C SER A 85 -5.14 1.68 -2.34
N THR A 86 -5.10 2.00 -1.07
CA THR A 86 -6.05 2.97 -0.56
C THR A 86 -5.69 4.28 -1.23
N ASP A 87 -6.58 4.79 -2.09
CA ASP A 87 -6.42 6.11 -2.65
C ASP A 87 -6.52 7.11 -1.50
N LYS A 88 -5.38 7.65 -1.10
CA LYS A 88 -5.28 8.55 0.07
C LYS A 88 -6.10 9.82 -0.13
N GLU A 89 -6.15 10.34 -1.35
CA GLU A 89 -6.93 11.52 -1.67
C GLU A 89 -8.43 11.21 -1.62
N GLN A 90 -8.86 10.07 -2.15
CA GLN A 90 -10.25 9.65 -2.07
C GLN A 90 -10.69 9.42 -0.62
N LEU A 91 -9.82 8.81 0.19
CA LEU A 91 -10.07 8.61 1.61
C LEU A 91 -10.26 9.95 2.34
N ARG A 92 -9.40 10.93 2.06
CA ARG A 92 -9.49 12.27 2.63
C ARG A 92 -10.81 12.96 2.25
N GLN A 93 -11.17 12.92 0.97
CA GLN A 93 -12.41 13.50 0.47
C GLN A 93 -13.64 12.84 1.10
N ASN A 94 -13.65 11.51 1.16
CA ASN A 94 -14.74 10.76 1.77
C ASN A 94 -14.89 11.09 3.26
N PHE A 95 -13.78 11.19 3.97
CA PHE A 95 -13.77 11.55 5.40
C PHE A 95 -14.32 12.96 5.62
N ASN A 96 -13.88 13.95 4.84
CA ASN A 96 -14.37 15.31 4.93
C ASN A 96 -15.88 15.39 4.61
N THR A 97 -16.33 14.66 3.59
CA THR A 97 -17.76 14.58 3.24
C THR A 97 -18.57 13.98 4.38
N LEU A 98 -18.08 12.90 4.99
CA LEU A 98 -18.75 12.23 6.11
C LEU A 98 -18.93 13.19 7.29
N ILE A 99 -17.87 13.93 7.65
CA ILE A 99 -17.94 14.92 8.74
C ILE A 99 -18.97 16.00 8.44
N SER A 100 -18.99 16.51 7.21
CA SER A 100 -19.92 17.57 6.80
C SER A 100 -21.38 17.09 6.76
N VAL A 101 -21.62 15.93 6.16
CA VAL A 101 -22.98 15.38 6.00
C VAL A 101 -23.58 15.01 7.34
N LEU A 102 -22.80 14.37 8.21
CA LEU A 102 -23.30 13.89 9.52
C LEU A 102 -23.09 14.92 10.64
N ASN A 103 -22.44 16.03 10.33
CA ASN A 103 -22.11 17.08 11.31
C ASN A 103 -21.41 16.52 12.55
N LEU A 104 -20.36 15.72 12.31
CA LEU A 104 -19.65 15.04 13.40
C LEU A 104 -18.84 16.01 14.24
N ASN A 105 -18.83 15.78 15.56
CA ASN A 105 -17.95 16.51 16.47
C ASN A 105 -16.56 15.87 16.43
N ILE A 106 -15.58 16.60 15.88
CA ILE A 106 -14.22 16.11 15.69
C ILE A 106 -13.53 15.73 17.01
N THR A 107 -13.73 16.55 18.05
CA THR A 107 -13.14 16.27 19.37
C THR A 107 -13.63 14.95 19.94
N LYS A 108 -14.93 14.70 19.87
CA LYS A 108 -15.52 13.43 20.33
C LYS A 108 -15.06 12.26 19.48
N LEU A 109 -15.00 12.44 18.15
CA LEU A 109 -14.50 11.43 17.23
C LEU A 109 -13.07 11.05 17.58
N CYS A 110 -12.17 12.02 17.77
CA CYS A 110 -10.78 11.77 18.11
C CYS A 110 -10.62 11.00 19.41
N GLN A 111 -11.44 11.31 20.42
CA GLN A 111 -11.42 10.57 21.68
C GLN A 111 -11.80 9.10 21.50
N HIS A 112 -12.77 8.80 20.64
CA HIS A 112 -13.22 7.43 20.38
C HIS A 112 -12.23 6.61 19.55
N ILE A 113 -11.57 7.22 18.59
CA ILE A 113 -10.65 6.50 17.68
C ILE A 113 -9.19 6.57 18.12
N SER A 114 -8.92 7.21 19.27
CA SER A 114 -7.57 7.34 19.84
C SER A 114 -6.57 8.07 18.94
N TYR A 115 -7.03 9.11 18.25
CA TYR A 115 -6.21 9.99 17.43
C TYR A 115 -6.16 11.40 18.04
N ASP A 116 -5.02 12.07 17.87
CA ASP A 116 -4.90 13.47 18.25
C ASP A 116 -5.69 14.36 17.30
N THR A 117 -6.31 15.40 17.84
CA THR A 117 -7.06 16.40 17.07
C THR A 117 -6.17 17.03 15.98
N SER A 118 -4.90 17.32 16.30
CA SER A 118 -3.95 17.87 15.35
C SER A 118 -3.63 16.90 14.20
N THR A 119 -3.55 15.61 14.45
CA THR A 119 -3.34 14.57 13.43
C THR A 119 -4.53 14.52 12.48
N ILE A 120 -5.75 14.54 12.99
CA ILE A 120 -6.97 14.56 12.18
C ILE A 120 -7.07 15.84 11.37
N PHE A 121 -6.73 16.98 11.94
CA PHE A 121 -6.71 18.26 11.22
C PHE A 121 -5.73 18.23 10.03
N ARG A 122 -4.53 17.68 10.23
CA ARG A 122 -3.53 17.52 9.16
C ARG A 122 -3.99 16.54 8.08
N PHE A 123 -4.67 15.47 8.48
CA PHE A 123 -5.27 14.54 7.52
C PHE A 123 -6.34 15.24 6.67
N ARG A 124 -7.19 16.04 7.28
CA ARG A 124 -8.27 16.74 6.58
C ARG A 124 -7.75 17.77 5.57
N ASN A 125 -6.62 18.42 5.85
CA ASN A 125 -6.04 19.41 4.94
C ASN A 125 -5.04 18.81 3.93
N GLY A 126 -4.81 17.49 3.97
CA GLY A 126 -3.92 16.81 3.04
C GLY A 126 -2.44 16.78 3.43
N SER A 127 -2.07 17.37 4.60
CA SER A 127 -0.67 17.42 5.04
C SER A 127 -0.14 16.09 5.53
N ARG A 128 -1.02 15.18 5.96
CA ARG A 128 -0.65 13.89 6.51
C ARG A 128 -1.72 12.84 6.19
N SER A 129 -1.30 11.57 6.04
CA SER A 129 -2.20 10.44 5.86
C SER A 129 -2.14 9.52 7.08
N PRO A 130 -3.22 8.78 7.42
CA PRO A 130 -3.17 7.81 8.49
C PRO A 130 -2.09 6.75 8.21
N ALA A 131 -1.36 6.34 9.25
CA ALA A 131 -0.37 5.28 9.14
C ALA A 131 -1.01 3.92 8.83
N ASP A 132 -2.22 3.69 9.33
CA ASP A 132 -3.02 2.50 9.07
C ASP A 132 -4.40 2.92 8.53
N PRO A 133 -4.54 3.11 7.19
CA PRO A 133 -5.80 3.56 6.60
C PRO A 133 -6.98 2.61 6.85
N GLU A 134 -6.75 1.30 6.83
CA GLU A 134 -7.82 0.32 7.08
C GLU A 134 -8.33 0.40 8.52
N GLY A 135 -7.41 0.43 9.48
CA GLY A 135 -7.75 0.59 10.89
C GLY A 135 -8.45 1.90 11.17
N PHE A 136 -8.03 2.99 10.51
CA PHE A 136 -8.69 4.29 10.60
C PHE A 136 -10.13 4.23 10.10
N VAL A 137 -10.37 3.65 8.92
CA VAL A 137 -11.72 3.50 8.35
C VAL A 137 -12.60 2.66 9.28
N LEU A 138 -12.10 1.55 9.81
CA LEU A 138 -12.85 0.70 10.73
C LEU A 138 -13.21 1.44 12.02
N ALA A 139 -12.29 2.21 12.59
CA ALA A 139 -12.53 2.97 13.80
C ALA A 139 -13.58 4.07 13.59
N VAL A 140 -13.50 4.81 12.50
CA VAL A 140 -14.46 5.85 12.13
C VAL A 140 -15.83 5.23 11.87
N SER A 141 -15.89 4.13 11.13
CA SER A 141 -17.13 3.41 10.84
C SER A 141 -17.82 2.91 12.11
N ALA A 142 -17.06 2.37 13.06
CA ALA A 142 -17.59 1.92 14.34
C ALA A 142 -18.18 3.08 15.16
N TYR A 143 -17.51 4.22 15.17
CA TYR A 143 -18.01 5.42 15.85
C TYR A 143 -19.34 5.91 15.24
N VAL A 144 -19.40 5.99 13.91
CA VAL A 144 -20.59 6.43 13.18
C VAL A 144 -21.74 5.44 13.43
N ALA A 145 -21.49 4.14 13.38
CA ALA A 145 -22.48 3.11 13.62
C ALA A 145 -23.07 3.23 15.03
N ARG A 146 -22.24 3.44 16.05
CA ARG A 146 -22.70 3.64 17.44
C ARG A 146 -23.58 4.87 17.58
N LYS A 147 -23.24 5.96 16.90
CA LYS A 147 -23.96 7.23 17.02
C LYS A 147 -25.32 7.21 16.31
N TYR A 148 -25.41 6.54 15.16
CA TYR A 148 -26.55 6.64 14.26
C TYR A 148 -27.38 5.35 14.12
N CYS A 149 -26.90 4.22 14.62
CA CYS A 149 -27.58 2.92 14.55
C CYS A 149 -28.09 2.43 15.91
N GLN A 150 -28.43 3.35 16.79
CA GLN A 150 -29.08 3.01 18.07
C GLN A 150 -30.57 2.85 17.90
#